data_428d4a18c5b386ec863d58e152d6910a
#
_entry.id   428d4a18c5b386ec863d58e152d6910a
#
_cell.length_a   1.000
_cell.length_b   1.000
_cell.length_c   1.000
_cell.angle_alpha   90.00
_cell.angle_beta   90.00
_cell.angle_gamma   90.00
#
_symmetry.space_group_name_H-M   'P 1'
#
loop_
_entity.id
_entity.type
_entity.pdbx_description
1 polymer ?
#
loop_
_entity_poly.entity_id
_entity_poly.type
_entity_poly.pdbx_seq_one_letter_code
_entity_poly.pdbx_strand_id
1 'polypeptide(L)'
;MLDNLPFEIPDNWQWIRLGTLFQHNTGKALNSSNTKGVKRQYITTSNLYWGYFILDNLREMLFTEEEIDKCTVQKGDLLVCEGGDIGRAAIWDYDYPMCIQNHIHKLRSYYKVNVDFYFYVFYAYKSSGLIGGKGIGIQGLSANALDQIIIPLPPIKEQDLIVNKINIILEKFSGTV
;
A
#
# COMPACT_ATOMS: atom_id res chain seq x y z
N MET A 1 23.28 -4.49 -10.86
CA MET A 1 23.56 -4.03 -9.49
C MET A 1 22.49 -3.04 -9.12
N LEU A 2 21.94 -3.06 -7.90
CA LEU A 2 20.99 -2.04 -7.47
C LEU A 2 21.81 -0.82 -7.04
N ASP A 3 21.78 0.23 -7.87
CA ASP A 3 22.49 1.48 -7.59
C ASP A 3 21.63 2.36 -6.65
N ASN A 4 22.26 3.06 -5.72
CA ASN A 4 21.62 3.97 -4.76
C ASN A 4 20.66 3.30 -3.78
N LEU A 5 21.18 2.38 -2.97
CA LEU A 5 20.42 1.77 -1.88
C LEU A 5 20.03 2.82 -0.83
N PRO A 6 18.80 2.77 -0.27
CA PRO A 6 18.30 3.79 0.66
C PRO A 6 19.09 3.88 1.98
N PHE A 7 19.59 2.76 2.47
CA PHE A 7 20.34 2.63 3.73
C PHE A 7 21.07 1.27 3.77
N GLU A 8 21.92 1.07 4.77
CA GLU A 8 22.56 -0.23 5.00
C GLU A 8 21.59 -1.20 5.67
N ILE A 9 21.66 -2.47 5.29
CA ILE A 9 20.86 -3.57 5.86
C ILE A 9 21.77 -4.67 6.41
N PRO A 10 21.32 -5.50 7.38
CA PRO A 10 22.06 -6.66 7.84
C PRO A 10 22.42 -7.64 6.72
N ASP A 11 23.52 -8.37 6.87
CA ASP A 11 24.04 -9.30 5.85
C ASP A 11 23.05 -10.42 5.47
N ASN A 12 22.15 -10.77 6.37
CA ASN A 12 21.12 -11.78 6.15
C ASN A 12 19.84 -11.25 5.51
N TRP A 13 19.78 -9.93 5.20
CA TRP A 13 18.68 -9.30 4.46
C TRP A 13 19.05 -9.17 2.97
N GLN A 14 18.04 -8.95 2.15
CA GLN A 14 18.22 -8.69 0.72
C GLN A 14 17.45 -7.43 0.31
N TRP A 15 17.99 -6.73 -0.69
CA TRP A 15 17.27 -5.69 -1.40
C TRP A 15 16.56 -6.29 -2.61
N ILE A 16 15.26 -6.04 -2.74
CA ILE A 16 14.47 -6.49 -3.88
C ILE A 16 13.61 -5.35 -4.42
N ARG A 17 13.11 -5.50 -5.65
CA ARG A 17 12.10 -4.59 -6.20
C ARG A 17 10.72 -4.98 -5.67
N LEU A 18 9.89 -3.99 -5.36
CA LEU A 18 8.55 -4.19 -4.82
C LEU A 18 7.69 -5.08 -5.72
N GLY A 19 7.70 -4.86 -7.04
CA GLY A 19 6.96 -5.66 -8.01
C GLY A 19 7.42 -7.13 -8.10
N THR A 20 8.58 -7.49 -7.54
CA THR A 20 9.01 -8.89 -7.40
C THR A 20 8.30 -9.60 -6.25
N LEU A 21 7.93 -8.86 -5.21
CA LEU A 21 7.29 -9.40 -4.01
C LEU A 21 5.77 -9.29 -4.04
N PHE A 22 5.26 -8.24 -4.67
CA PHE A 22 3.83 -7.94 -4.68
C PHE A 22 3.26 -7.93 -6.09
N GLN A 23 2.11 -8.59 -6.27
CA GLN A 23 1.22 -8.33 -7.38
C GLN A 23 0.64 -6.92 -7.21
N HIS A 24 0.79 -6.10 -8.23
CA HIS A 24 0.29 -4.75 -8.23
C HIS A 24 -0.90 -4.60 -9.18
N ASN A 25 -1.95 -3.95 -8.70
CA ASN A 25 -3.09 -3.49 -9.50
C ASN A 25 -3.51 -2.09 -9.04
N THR A 26 -4.00 -1.28 -9.98
CA THR A 26 -4.69 -0.03 -9.67
C THR A 26 -6.20 -0.24 -9.71
N GLY A 27 -6.94 0.64 -9.04
CA GLY A 27 -8.38 0.66 -9.10
C GLY A 27 -8.94 1.18 -10.43
N LYS A 28 -10.25 1.31 -10.51
CA LYS A 28 -10.98 1.79 -11.68
C LYS A 28 -10.94 3.30 -11.80
N ALA A 29 -10.66 3.82 -13.00
CA ALA A 29 -10.82 5.22 -13.31
C ALA A 29 -12.33 5.60 -13.34
N LEU A 30 -12.65 6.78 -12.83
CA LEU A 30 -14.01 7.30 -12.91
C LEU A 30 -14.39 7.54 -14.38
N ASN A 31 -15.47 6.92 -14.81
CA ASN A 31 -16.02 7.10 -16.15
C ASN A 31 -17.53 7.30 -16.07
N SER A 32 -17.97 8.56 -16.20
CA SER A 32 -19.39 8.95 -16.15
C SER A 32 -20.19 8.42 -17.34
N SER A 33 -19.54 8.06 -18.45
CA SER A 33 -20.18 7.50 -19.64
C SER A 33 -20.40 5.99 -19.55
N ASN A 34 -19.88 5.33 -18.52
CA ASN A 34 -20.04 3.89 -18.36
C ASN A 34 -21.48 3.54 -17.95
N THR A 35 -22.15 2.73 -18.75
CA THR A 35 -23.51 2.25 -18.50
C THR A 35 -23.56 0.74 -18.23
N LYS A 36 -22.40 0.05 -18.22
CA LYS A 36 -22.31 -1.41 -18.09
C LYS A 36 -21.74 -1.81 -16.75
N GLY A 37 -22.18 -2.94 -16.23
CA GLY A 37 -21.67 -3.55 -15.01
C GLY A 37 -22.64 -3.44 -13.83
N VAL A 38 -22.15 -3.81 -12.65
CA VAL A 38 -22.89 -3.79 -11.38
C VAL A 38 -22.43 -2.61 -10.55
N LYS A 39 -23.37 -1.92 -9.92
CA LYS A 39 -23.10 -0.80 -9.02
C LYS A 39 -22.41 -1.30 -7.74
N ARG A 40 -21.27 -0.73 -7.41
CA ARG A 40 -20.48 -1.07 -6.23
C ARG A 40 -19.99 0.18 -5.54
N GLN A 41 -19.93 0.13 -4.22
CA GLN A 41 -19.21 1.11 -3.42
C GLN A 41 -17.71 0.99 -3.65
N TYR A 42 -17.02 2.12 -3.59
CA TYR A 42 -15.57 2.16 -3.75
C TYR A 42 -14.93 3.22 -2.87
N ILE A 43 -13.68 2.97 -2.50
CA ILE A 43 -12.84 3.93 -1.78
C ILE A 43 -11.96 4.71 -2.74
N THR A 44 -11.67 5.93 -2.34
CA THR A 44 -10.76 6.88 -2.99
C THR A 44 -9.60 7.21 -2.05
N THR A 45 -8.64 7.98 -2.51
CA THR A 45 -7.53 8.46 -1.67
C THR A 45 -8.02 9.27 -0.45
N SER A 46 -9.20 9.90 -0.53
CA SER A 46 -9.78 10.62 0.61
C SER A 46 -10.34 9.71 1.71
N ASN A 47 -10.53 8.43 1.42
CA ASN A 47 -10.98 7.44 2.40
C ASN A 47 -9.82 6.70 3.08
N LEU A 48 -8.61 6.71 2.47
CA LEU A 48 -7.44 6.00 2.96
C LEU A 48 -6.57 6.95 3.78
N TYR A 49 -6.27 6.59 5.00
CA TYR A 49 -5.37 7.29 5.92
C TYR A 49 -4.22 6.38 6.33
N TRP A 50 -3.24 6.90 7.07
CA TRP A 50 -2.14 6.09 7.58
C TRP A 50 -2.66 5.04 8.58
N GLY A 51 -2.68 3.77 8.14
CA GLY A 51 -3.07 2.62 8.94
C GLY A 51 -4.57 2.40 9.12
N TYR A 52 -5.45 3.25 8.55
CA TYR A 52 -6.90 3.08 8.67
C TYR A 52 -7.68 3.67 7.50
N PHE A 53 -8.99 3.40 7.47
CA PHE A 53 -9.92 3.90 6.48
C PHE A 53 -11.09 4.63 7.13
N ILE A 54 -11.59 5.67 6.47
CA ILE A 54 -12.89 6.28 6.77
C ILE A 54 -13.86 5.81 5.70
N LEU A 55 -14.81 4.98 6.11
CA LEU A 55 -15.74 4.29 5.21
C LEU A 55 -17.15 4.90 5.21
N ASP A 56 -17.32 6.07 5.81
CA ASP A 56 -18.56 6.80 5.79
C ASP A 56 -18.80 7.45 4.42
N ASN A 57 -20.05 7.44 3.96
CA ASN A 57 -20.50 8.10 2.73
C ASN A 57 -19.69 7.69 1.48
N LEU A 58 -19.44 6.38 1.32
CA LEU A 58 -18.75 5.84 0.15
C LEU A 58 -19.51 6.17 -1.15
N ARG A 59 -18.75 6.51 -2.17
CA ARG A 59 -19.27 6.72 -3.52
C ARG A 59 -19.54 5.37 -4.20
N GLU A 60 -20.37 5.41 -5.24
CA GLU A 60 -20.70 4.25 -6.04
C GLU A 60 -20.44 4.51 -7.52
N MET A 61 -19.98 3.49 -8.23
CA MET A 61 -19.89 3.48 -9.69
C MET A 61 -20.14 2.06 -10.23
N LEU A 62 -20.33 1.95 -11.53
CA LEU A 62 -20.53 0.67 -12.21
C LEU A 62 -19.19 -0.01 -12.44
N PHE A 63 -19.11 -1.30 -12.14
CA PHE A 63 -17.95 -2.16 -12.43
C PHE A 63 -18.40 -3.36 -13.26
N THR A 64 -17.65 -3.70 -14.32
CA THR A 64 -17.80 -4.97 -15.02
C THR A 64 -17.20 -6.11 -14.19
N GLU A 65 -17.46 -7.37 -14.54
CA GLU A 65 -16.89 -8.52 -13.83
C GLU A 65 -15.37 -8.49 -13.82
N GLU A 66 -14.73 -8.20 -14.96
CA GLU A 66 -13.27 -8.09 -15.08
C GLU A 66 -12.70 -6.96 -14.20
N GLU A 67 -13.42 -5.83 -14.12
CA GLU A 67 -13.02 -4.72 -13.27
C GLU A 67 -13.20 -5.05 -11.79
N ILE A 68 -14.24 -5.81 -11.42
CA ILE A 68 -14.42 -6.29 -10.03
C ILE A 68 -13.24 -7.13 -9.62
N ASP A 69 -12.83 -8.11 -10.39
CA ASP A 69 -11.69 -8.99 -10.09
C ASP A 69 -10.39 -8.20 -9.92
N LYS A 70 -10.15 -7.24 -10.80
CA LYS A 70 -8.95 -6.42 -10.79
C LYS A 70 -8.95 -5.40 -9.64
N CYS A 71 -10.07 -4.68 -9.46
CA CYS A 71 -10.15 -3.49 -8.60
C CYS A 71 -10.64 -3.80 -7.18
N THR A 72 -10.94 -5.06 -6.85
CA THR A 72 -11.40 -5.43 -5.52
C THR A 72 -10.24 -5.77 -4.61
N VAL A 73 -10.27 -5.20 -3.41
CA VAL A 73 -9.35 -5.53 -2.31
C VAL A 73 -9.99 -6.56 -1.40
N GLN A 74 -9.14 -7.34 -0.77
CA GLN A 74 -9.49 -8.32 0.26
C GLN A 74 -8.55 -8.22 1.45
N LYS A 75 -8.92 -8.83 2.55
CA LYS A 75 -8.14 -8.83 3.79
C LYS A 75 -6.68 -9.18 3.55
N GLY A 76 -5.77 -8.35 4.07
CA GLY A 76 -4.33 -8.47 3.92
C GLY A 76 -3.73 -7.74 2.71
N ASP A 77 -4.53 -7.13 1.85
CA ASP A 77 -4.00 -6.28 0.77
C ASP A 77 -3.44 -4.97 1.36
N LEU A 78 -2.24 -4.59 0.98
CA LEU A 78 -1.66 -3.28 1.29
C LEU A 78 -2.07 -2.27 0.21
N LEU A 79 -2.71 -1.19 0.63
CA LEU A 79 -3.16 -0.11 -0.25
C LEU A 79 -2.25 1.10 -0.11
N VAL A 80 -1.88 1.70 -1.25
CA VAL A 80 -0.97 2.84 -1.30
C VAL A 80 -1.54 3.93 -2.19
N CYS A 81 -1.54 5.18 -1.74
CA CYS A 81 -1.99 6.32 -2.54
C CYS A 81 -0.97 6.70 -3.62
N GLU A 82 -1.43 6.77 -4.87
CA GLU A 82 -0.69 7.36 -6.00
C GLU A 82 -0.75 8.89 -5.99
N GLY A 83 -1.88 9.45 -5.53
CA GLY A 83 -2.15 10.88 -5.55
C GLY A 83 -2.56 11.43 -4.18
N GLY A 84 -2.65 12.76 -4.08
CA GLY A 84 -2.90 13.45 -2.83
C GLY A 84 -1.67 13.37 -1.92
N ASP A 85 -1.74 12.62 -0.85
CA ASP A 85 -0.58 12.31 0.01
C ASP A 85 0.10 11.04 -0.52
N ILE A 86 0.97 11.21 -1.52
CA ILE A 86 1.68 10.14 -2.24
C ILE A 86 2.42 9.22 -1.25
N GLY A 87 2.20 7.91 -1.38
CA GLY A 87 2.83 6.90 -0.54
C GLY A 87 2.09 6.63 0.78
N ARG A 88 1.03 7.39 1.10
CA ARG A 88 0.17 7.07 2.25
C ARG A 88 -0.44 5.69 2.08
N ALA A 89 -0.37 4.86 3.13
CA ALA A 89 -0.71 3.46 3.05
C ALA A 89 -1.59 2.98 4.22
N ALA A 90 -2.35 1.92 3.97
CA ALA A 90 -3.07 1.15 4.98
C ALA A 90 -3.30 -0.29 4.49
N ILE A 91 -3.44 -1.21 5.43
CA ILE A 91 -3.78 -2.61 5.14
C ILE A 91 -5.30 -2.76 5.23
N TRP A 92 -5.90 -3.42 4.23
CA TRP A 92 -7.32 -3.78 4.28
C TRP A 92 -7.52 -4.94 5.25
N ASP A 93 -7.96 -4.64 6.47
CA ASP A 93 -8.18 -5.65 7.54
C ASP A 93 -9.68 -5.91 7.81
N TYR A 94 -10.50 -5.83 6.77
CA TYR A 94 -11.92 -6.14 6.86
C TYR A 94 -12.22 -7.50 6.20
N ASP A 95 -13.19 -8.24 6.75
CA ASP A 95 -13.57 -9.56 6.24
C ASP A 95 -14.52 -9.50 5.03
N TYR A 96 -14.68 -8.33 4.42
CA TYR A 96 -15.47 -8.12 3.21
C TYR A 96 -14.64 -7.39 2.14
N PRO A 97 -14.92 -7.66 0.86
CA PRO A 97 -14.23 -7.01 -0.25
C PRO A 97 -14.72 -5.58 -0.47
N MET A 98 -13.87 -4.72 -1.02
CA MET A 98 -14.17 -3.34 -1.38
C MET A 98 -13.52 -2.98 -2.72
N CYS A 99 -14.23 -2.23 -3.56
CA CYS A 99 -13.64 -1.70 -4.79
C CYS A 99 -12.79 -0.45 -4.51
N ILE A 100 -11.80 -0.20 -5.37
CA ILE A 100 -10.90 0.96 -5.26
C ILE A 100 -10.89 1.79 -6.54
N GLN A 101 -10.66 3.10 -6.40
CA GLN A 101 -10.43 4.04 -7.50
C GLN A 101 -8.97 3.98 -8.00
N ASN A 102 -8.74 4.42 -9.23
CA ASN A 102 -7.47 4.34 -9.96
C ASN A 102 -6.26 5.04 -9.30
N HIS A 103 -6.47 5.97 -8.36
CA HIS A 103 -5.39 6.61 -7.61
C HIS A 103 -5.00 5.86 -6.31
N ILE A 104 -5.46 4.63 -6.18
CA ILE A 104 -5.05 3.70 -5.14
C ILE A 104 -4.42 2.48 -5.81
N HIS A 105 -3.20 2.16 -5.39
CA HIS A 105 -2.51 0.93 -5.71
C HIS A 105 -2.90 -0.16 -4.71
N LYS A 106 -3.21 -1.35 -5.21
CA LYS A 106 -3.39 -2.57 -4.43
C LYS A 106 -2.18 -3.44 -4.59
N LEU A 107 -1.55 -3.78 -3.47
CA LEU A 107 -0.39 -4.66 -3.37
C LEU A 107 -0.79 -5.93 -2.64
N ARG A 108 -0.74 -7.06 -3.35
CA ARG A 108 -0.99 -8.40 -2.81
C ARG A 108 0.27 -9.22 -2.92
N SER A 109 0.78 -9.73 -1.80
CA SER A 109 2.03 -10.49 -1.84
C SER A 109 1.87 -11.82 -2.59
N TYR A 110 2.89 -12.16 -3.40
CA TYR A 110 3.01 -13.48 -4.03
C TYR A 110 3.44 -14.56 -3.03
N TYR A 111 4.06 -14.15 -1.92
CA TYR A 111 4.69 -15.03 -0.95
C TYR A 111 4.19 -14.74 0.46
N LYS A 112 4.46 -15.65 1.38
CA LYS A 112 4.20 -15.42 2.80
C LYS A 112 5.15 -14.36 3.33
N VAL A 113 4.62 -13.19 3.67
CA VAL A 113 5.32 -12.07 4.28
C VAL A 113 4.47 -11.49 5.41
N ASN A 114 5.08 -10.71 6.28
CA ASN A 114 4.36 -9.86 7.22
C ASN A 114 4.02 -8.53 6.51
N VAL A 115 2.76 -8.33 6.16
CA VAL A 115 2.33 -7.13 5.40
C VAL A 115 2.47 -5.85 6.23
N ASP A 116 2.32 -5.94 7.56
CA ASP A 116 2.55 -4.81 8.47
C ASP A 116 4.00 -4.32 8.41
N PHE A 117 4.97 -5.24 8.21
CA PHE A 117 6.36 -4.83 8.00
C PHE A 117 6.47 -3.90 6.79
N TYR A 118 5.84 -4.22 5.67
CA TYR A 118 5.87 -3.38 4.46
C TYR A 118 5.05 -2.10 4.60
N PHE A 119 3.97 -2.11 5.38
CA PHE A 119 3.30 -0.88 5.77
C PHE A 119 4.27 0.07 6.50
N TYR A 120 5.05 -0.43 7.46
CA TYR A 120 6.07 0.37 8.15
C TYR A 120 7.23 0.79 7.23
N VAL A 121 7.59 -0.02 6.23
CA VAL A 121 8.58 0.40 5.21
C VAL A 121 8.05 1.61 4.42
N PHE A 122 6.79 1.60 3.97
CA PHE A 122 6.18 2.76 3.30
C PHE A 122 6.15 3.98 4.21
N TYR A 123 5.80 3.80 5.48
CA TYR A 123 5.78 4.88 6.46
C TYR A 123 7.19 5.49 6.65
N ALA A 124 8.20 4.67 6.80
CA ALA A 124 9.60 5.09 6.93
C ALA A 124 10.09 5.82 5.67
N TYR A 125 9.79 5.28 4.48
CA TYR A 125 10.17 5.90 3.20
C TYR A 125 9.51 7.25 2.98
N LYS A 126 8.24 7.38 3.36
CA LYS A 126 7.54 8.66 3.33
C LYS A 126 8.13 9.66 4.31
N SER A 127 8.36 9.24 5.55
CA SER A 127 8.88 10.11 6.62
C SER A 127 10.30 10.58 6.35
N SER A 128 11.12 9.77 5.68
CA SER A 128 12.49 10.13 5.28
C SER A 128 12.57 10.90 3.96
N GLY A 129 11.43 11.12 3.27
CA GLY A 129 11.39 11.82 1.98
C GLY A 129 11.85 10.98 0.78
N LEU A 130 12.04 9.67 0.94
CA LEU A 130 12.33 8.74 -0.17
C LEU A 130 11.14 8.59 -1.11
N ILE A 131 9.91 8.75 -0.61
CA ILE A 131 8.67 8.79 -1.40
C ILE A 131 8.01 10.15 -1.21
N GLY A 132 7.70 10.84 -2.32
CA GLY A 132 6.98 12.11 -2.33
C GLY A 132 7.75 13.29 -1.72
N GLY A 133 9.06 13.13 -1.47
CA GLY A 133 9.94 14.18 -0.98
C GLY A 133 10.35 15.16 -2.09
N LYS A 134 10.89 16.32 -1.71
CA LYS A 134 11.52 17.26 -2.64
C LYS A 134 12.99 16.87 -2.83
N GLY A 135 13.42 16.56 -4.06
CA GLY A 135 14.81 16.21 -4.36
C GLY A 135 14.97 14.85 -5.02
N ILE A 136 15.89 14.02 -4.54
CA ILE A 136 16.30 12.75 -5.18
C ILE A 136 15.26 11.62 -5.02
N GLY A 137 14.26 11.79 -4.15
CA GLY A 137 13.24 10.77 -3.90
C GLY A 137 12.24 10.59 -5.06
N ILE A 138 11.37 9.60 -4.94
CA ILE A 138 10.30 9.31 -5.89
C ILE A 138 9.24 10.41 -5.82
N GLN A 139 9.16 11.22 -6.89
CA GLN A 139 8.28 12.40 -6.96
C GLN A 139 6.84 12.05 -7.36
N GLY A 140 6.63 10.92 -8.02
CA GLY A 140 5.33 10.43 -8.42
C GLY A 140 5.29 8.92 -8.27
N LEU A 141 4.16 8.38 -7.88
CA LEU A 141 4.00 6.95 -7.60
C LEU A 141 3.14 6.30 -8.69
N SER A 142 3.55 6.45 -9.96
CA SER A 142 2.92 5.67 -11.04
C SER A 142 3.11 4.17 -10.81
N ALA A 143 2.29 3.34 -11.45
CA ALA A 143 2.39 1.89 -11.37
C ALA A 143 3.82 1.37 -11.57
N ASN A 144 4.49 1.84 -12.63
CA ASN A 144 5.86 1.44 -12.92
C ASN A 144 6.86 1.95 -11.87
N ALA A 145 6.69 3.18 -11.38
CA ALA A 145 7.56 3.72 -10.33
C ALA A 145 7.42 2.93 -9.03
N LEU A 146 6.18 2.54 -8.67
CA LEU A 146 5.90 1.71 -7.49
C LEU A 146 6.58 0.35 -7.60
N ASP A 147 6.45 -0.35 -8.73
CA ASP A 147 7.05 -1.68 -8.95
C ASP A 147 8.58 -1.66 -8.89
N GLN A 148 9.21 -0.53 -9.23
CA GLN A 148 10.65 -0.34 -9.20
C GLN A 148 11.21 0.08 -7.84
N ILE A 149 10.36 0.40 -6.86
CA ILE A 149 10.83 0.74 -5.50
C ILE A 149 11.65 -0.42 -4.95
N ILE A 150 12.85 -0.09 -4.46
CA ILE A 150 13.72 -1.05 -3.78
C ILE A 150 13.30 -1.12 -2.32
N ILE A 151 12.99 -2.31 -1.85
CA ILE A 151 12.53 -2.59 -0.48
C ILE A 151 13.40 -3.65 0.18
N PRO A 152 13.57 -3.59 1.51
CA PRO A 152 14.31 -4.62 2.25
C PRO A 152 13.46 -5.89 2.38
N LEU A 153 14.11 -7.03 2.28
CA LEU A 153 13.51 -8.35 2.49
C LEU A 153 14.24 -9.08 3.64
N PRO A 154 13.83 -8.86 4.90
CA PRO A 154 14.29 -9.67 6.02
C PRO A 154 13.73 -11.09 5.98
N PRO A 155 14.35 -12.06 6.67
CA PRO A 155 13.71 -13.34 6.99
C PRO A 155 12.36 -13.10 7.71
N ILE A 156 11.34 -13.94 7.41
CA ILE A 156 9.97 -13.74 7.92
C ILE A 156 9.89 -13.58 9.45
N LYS A 157 10.70 -14.33 10.20
CA LYS A 157 10.76 -14.23 11.66
C LYS A 157 11.25 -12.86 12.13
N GLU A 158 12.14 -12.23 11.38
CA GLU A 158 12.64 -10.89 11.70
C GLU A 158 11.60 -9.81 11.35
N GLN A 159 10.85 -9.99 10.23
CA GLN A 159 9.70 -9.13 9.94
C GLN A 159 8.72 -9.13 11.12
N ASP A 160 8.35 -10.31 11.64
CA ASP A 160 7.43 -10.46 12.79
C ASP A 160 7.99 -9.81 14.06
N LEU A 161 9.28 -10.00 14.35
CA LEU A 161 9.93 -9.40 15.52
C LEU A 161 9.98 -7.87 15.44
N ILE A 162 10.25 -7.32 14.26
CA ILE A 162 10.27 -5.87 14.04
C ILE A 162 8.88 -5.28 14.24
N VAL A 163 7.86 -5.86 13.61
CA VAL A 163 6.46 -5.42 13.74
C VAL A 163 6.03 -5.45 15.20
N ASN A 164 6.28 -6.55 15.91
CA ASN A 164 5.95 -6.68 17.33
C ASN A 164 6.63 -5.61 18.19
N LYS A 165 7.91 -5.31 17.94
CA LYS A 165 8.61 -4.24 18.65
C LYS A 165 8.03 -2.87 18.38
N ILE A 166 7.70 -2.56 17.13
CA ILE A 166 7.07 -1.29 16.77
C ILE A 166 5.72 -1.15 17.48
N ASN A 167 4.88 -2.18 17.46
CA ASN A 167 3.56 -2.17 18.10
C ASN A 167 3.67 -1.95 19.61
N ILE A 168 4.58 -2.64 20.29
CA ILE A 168 4.83 -2.44 21.74
C ILE A 168 5.26 -0.99 22.05
N ILE A 169 6.07 -0.39 21.18
CA ILE A 169 6.50 1.01 21.36
C ILE A 169 5.29 1.94 21.17
N LEU A 170 4.50 1.75 20.11
CA LEU A 170 3.33 2.59 19.83
C LEU A 170 2.29 2.50 20.94
N GLU A 171 2.01 1.29 21.48
CA GLU A 171 1.09 1.09 22.60
C GLU A 171 1.53 1.88 23.85
N LYS A 172 2.82 1.89 24.17
CA LYS A 172 3.35 2.66 25.31
C LYS A 172 3.12 4.16 25.17
N PHE A 173 3.20 4.69 23.97
CA PHE A 173 2.94 6.11 23.72
C PHE A 173 1.44 6.44 23.66
N SER A 174 0.60 5.51 23.20
CA SER A 174 -0.87 5.70 23.15
C SER A 174 -1.55 5.59 24.51
N GLY A 175 -0.96 4.87 25.47
CA GLY A 175 -1.49 4.70 26.84
C GLY A 175 -1.10 5.81 27.82
N THR A 176 -0.48 6.92 27.35
CA THR A 176 0.00 8.02 28.20
C THR A 176 -0.87 9.29 28.07
N VAL A 177 -2.12 9.16 27.56
CA VAL A 177 -3.09 10.28 27.48
C VAL A 177 -4.26 10.02 28.43
#